data_83e20d7a280471cc0f6fcc47c35ff9b0
#
_entry.id   83e20d7a280471cc0f6fcc47c35ff9b0
#
_cell.length_a   1.000
_cell.length_b   1.000
_cell.length_c   1.000
_cell.angle_alpha   90.00
_cell.angle_beta   90.00
_cell.angle_gamma   90.00
#
_symmetry.space_group_name_H-M   'P 1'
#
loop_
_entity.id
_entity.type
_entity.pdbx_description
1 polymer ?
#
loop_
_entity_poly.entity_id
_entity_poly.type
_entity_poly.pdbx_seq_one_letter_code
_entity_poly.pdbx_strand_id
1 'polypeptide(L)'
;HLSALCAQTQTAGRGRAEHTWVTPPHGALTVSVVLRPVVPAARLDWLPLLAGLAVQRTLEPRLEGTGWRARTKWPNDVVVLPTDAPADASAVDAPGWGLSRKVAGILCELIPASERIENSGAAGPAGRRGGLERARAEASAVIVGIGVNLAQGAAELPVPWAASLAGLGVDSELTVVRGVLEDLGRHLAELVASWEDRDGDPDGGDGELGRCLREACSTLGQDVVVTTPAGLVRGRAIDVRPGLVLRDAVGGPAGEDGAEEFVISAGDVASARLGTPTGT
;
A
#
# COMPACT_ATOMS: atom_id res chain seq x y z
N HIS A 1 -16.98 -3.66 10.95
CA HIS A 1 -16.12 -2.60 10.46
C HIS A 1 -14.99 -2.37 11.45
N LEU A 2 -13.78 -2.26 10.94
CA LEU A 2 -12.53 -2.14 11.72
C LEU A 2 -12.25 -3.31 12.70
N SER A 3 -12.76 -4.51 12.40
CA SER A 3 -12.35 -5.71 13.12
C SER A 3 -11.02 -6.20 12.55
N ALA A 4 -10.08 -6.54 13.44
CA ALA A 4 -8.76 -6.99 13.04
C ALA A 4 -8.49 -8.42 13.52
N LEU A 5 -7.84 -9.20 12.68
CA LEU A 5 -7.31 -10.52 12.98
C LEU A 5 -5.80 -10.50 12.75
N CYS A 6 -5.03 -10.78 13.80
CA CYS A 6 -3.58 -10.90 13.72
C CYS A 6 -3.17 -12.37 13.69
N ALA A 7 -2.21 -12.70 12.84
CA ALA A 7 -1.60 -14.02 12.78
C ALA A 7 -0.10 -13.92 13.12
N GLN A 8 0.40 -14.88 13.90
CA GLN A 8 1.84 -14.98 14.19
C GLN A 8 2.60 -15.65 13.03
N THR A 9 1.92 -16.51 12.28
CA THR A 9 2.48 -17.21 11.13
C THR A 9 1.40 -17.39 10.07
N GLN A 10 1.80 -17.46 8.82
CA GLN A 10 0.93 -17.81 7.70
C GLN A 10 1.48 -19.05 6.99
N THR A 11 0.62 -20.02 6.74
CA THR A 11 0.95 -21.22 5.96
C THR A 11 0.75 -21.03 4.46
N ALA A 12 -0.04 -20.02 4.07
CA ALA A 12 -0.38 -19.70 2.69
C ALA A 12 -0.56 -18.19 2.54
N GLY A 13 0.49 -17.42 2.86
CA GLY A 13 0.47 -15.96 2.72
C GLY A 13 0.38 -15.57 1.24
N ARG A 14 -0.55 -14.64 0.93
CA ARG A 14 -0.81 -14.19 -0.44
C ARG A 14 -0.38 -12.74 -0.64
N GLY A 15 0.21 -12.48 -1.79
CA GLY A 15 0.41 -11.15 -2.35
C GLY A 15 -0.47 -10.95 -3.59
N ARG A 16 -0.27 -9.85 -4.33
CA ARG A 16 -0.93 -9.61 -5.62
C ARG A 16 -0.35 -10.53 -6.70
N ALA A 17 -1.12 -10.71 -7.80
CA ALA A 17 -0.67 -11.47 -8.99
C ALA A 17 -0.05 -12.82 -8.64
N GLU A 18 -0.69 -13.57 -7.72
CA GLU A 18 -0.24 -14.89 -7.26
C GLU A 18 1.13 -14.93 -6.55
N HIS A 19 1.71 -13.76 -6.24
CA HIS A 19 2.92 -13.72 -5.43
C HIS A 19 2.66 -14.26 -4.03
N THR A 20 3.61 -15.01 -3.49
CA THR A 20 3.56 -15.49 -2.11
C THR A 20 4.09 -14.41 -1.16
N TRP A 21 3.37 -14.18 -0.06
CA TRP A 21 3.89 -13.43 1.06
C TRP A 21 4.47 -14.40 2.08
N VAL A 22 5.76 -14.28 2.36
CA VAL A 22 6.45 -15.14 3.34
C VAL A 22 6.44 -14.44 4.69
N THR A 23 5.92 -15.10 5.71
CA THR A 23 5.92 -14.63 7.10
C THR A 23 6.75 -15.63 7.92
N PRO A 24 8.03 -15.34 8.21
CA PRO A 24 8.82 -16.14 9.13
C PRO A 24 8.18 -16.15 10.52
N PRO A 25 8.36 -17.22 11.30
CA PRO A 25 7.90 -17.25 12.68
C PRO A 25 8.60 -16.14 13.46
N HIS A 26 7.83 -15.23 14.03
CA HIS A 26 8.31 -14.05 14.76
C HIS A 26 8.89 -12.92 13.86
N GLY A 27 8.87 -11.73 14.41
CA GLY A 27 9.47 -10.54 13.79
C GLY A 27 8.65 -9.87 12.69
N ALA A 28 7.43 -10.31 12.39
CA ALA A 28 6.53 -9.66 11.45
C ALA A 28 5.19 -9.30 12.09
N LEU A 29 4.59 -8.20 11.67
CA LEU A 29 3.16 -7.96 11.85
C LEU A 29 2.43 -8.52 10.63
N THR A 30 1.48 -9.39 10.88
CA THR A 30 0.53 -9.86 9.86
C THR A 30 -0.87 -9.65 10.38
N VAL A 31 -1.62 -8.76 9.76
CA VAL A 31 -2.97 -8.40 10.18
C VAL A 31 -3.92 -8.31 8.99
N SER A 32 -5.13 -8.79 9.18
CA SER A 32 -6.25 -8.59 8.26
C SER A 32 -7.30 -7.73 8.94
N VAL A 33 -7.64 -6.58 8.35
CA VAL A 33 -8.66 -5.67 8.86
C VAL A 33 -9.88 -5.74 7.97
N VAL A 34 -11.05 -5.98 8.55
CA VAL A 34 -12.32 -5.99 7.84
C VAL A 34 -12.90 -4.60 7.82
N LEU A 35 -12.96 -4.00 6.65
CA LEU A 35 -13.62 -2.73 6.39
C LEU A 35 -15.01 -2.96 5.76
N ARG A 36 -15.95 -2.10 6.07
CA ARG A 36 -17.27 -2.02 5.43
C ARG A 36 -17.53 -0.55 5.12
N PRO A 37 -16.85 0.00 4.12
CA PRO A 37 -16.99 1.40 3.79
C PRO A 37 -18.36 1.69 3.17
N VAL A 38 -18.91 2.85 3.51
CA VAL A 38 -20.18 3.34 2.94
C VAL A 38 -19.84 4.40 1.91
N VAL A 39 -19.32 3.95 0.78
CA VAL A 39 -18.92 4.79 -0.37
C VAL A 39 -19.31 4.09 -1.67
N PRO A 40 -19.36 4.79 -2.81
CA PRO A 40 -19.55 4.16 -4.11
C PRO A 40 -18.50 3.09 -4.40
N ALA A 41 -18.90 1.95 -4.97
CA ALA A 41 -18.00 0.82 -5.24
C ALA A 41 -16.77 1.21 -6.08
N ALA A 42 -16.92 2.14 -7.02
CA ALA A 42 -15.83 2.67 -7.85
C ALA A 42 -14.74 3.42 -7.05
N ARG A 43 -14.99 3.72 -5.78
CA ARG A 43 -14.03 4.39 -4.90
C ARG A 43 -13.20 3.39 -4.07
N LEU A 44 -13.55 2.11 -4.05
CA LEU A 44 -12.87 1.09 -3.23
C LEU A 44 -11.42 0.87 -3.63
N ASP A 45 -11.05 1.18 -4.87
CA ASP A 45 -9.68 1.09 -5.38
C ASP A 45 -8.69 2.05 -4.68
N TRP A 46 -9.19 3.01 -3.89
CA TRP A 46 -8.34 3.85 -3.05
C TRP A 46 -7.85 3.15 -1.78
N LEU A 47 -8.49 2.07 -1.34
CA LEU A 47 -8.18 1.40 -0.07
C LEU A 47 -6.73 0.90 0.06
N PRO A 48 -6.09 0.32 -0.97
CA PRO A 48 -4.69 -0.06 -0.87
C PRO A 48 -3.76 1.14 -0.61
N LEU A 49 -4.05 2.29 -1.21
CA LEU A 49 -3.26 3.51 -1.03
C LEU A 49 -3.48 4.14 0.34
N LEU A 50 -4.73 4.15 0.84
CA LEU A 50 -5.07 4.60 2.19
C LEU A 50 -4.39 3.72 3.25
N ALA A 51 -4.44 2.39 3.07
CA ALA A 51 -3.75 1.45 3.96
C ALA A 51 -2.23 1.62 3.90
N GLY A 52 -1.67 1.85 2.70
CA GLY A 52 -0.26 2.18 2.52
C GLY A 52 0.13 3.46 3.27
N LEU A 53 -0.69 4.51 3.19
CA LEU A 53 -0.47 5.76 3.92
C LEU A 53 -0.58 5.55 5.44
N ALA A 54 -1.52 4.70 5.91
CA ALA A 54 -1.63 4.36 7.33
C ALA A 54 -0.35 3.66 7.83
N VAL A 55 0.18 2.69 7.07
CA VAL A 55 1.45 2.03 7.38
C VAL A 55 2.60 3.04 7.35
N GLN A 56 2.70 3.87 6.33
CA GLN A 56 3.74 4.90 6.23
C GLN A 56 3.74 5.82 7.46
N ARG A 57 2.58 6.37 7.86
CA ARG A 57 2.44 7.21 9.06
C ARG A 57 2.81 6.47 10.35
N THR A 58 2.58 5.18 10.39
CA THR A 58 2.94 4.32 11.53
C THR A 58 4.45 4.11 11.61
N LEU A 59 5.13 3.93 10.48
CA LEU A 59 6.54 3.59 10.44
C LEU A 59 7.46 4.81 10.45
N GLU A 60 7.05 5.94 9.88
CA GLU A 60 7.88 7.14 9.75
C GLU A 60 8.48 7.61 11.08
N PRO A 61 7.71 7.76 12.19
CA PRO A 61 8.29 8.17 13.48
C PRO A 61 9.30 7.16 14.06
N ARG A 62 9.15 5.89 13.71
CA ARG A 62 10.04 4.82 14.18
C ARG A 62 11.40 4.80 13.47
N LEU A 63 11.45 5.44 12.29
CA LEU A 63 12.67 5.55 11.48
C LEU A 63 13.49 6.80 11.82
N GLU A 64 13.02 7.64 12.73
CA GLU A 64 13.75 8.85 13.12
C GLU A 64 15.16 8.51 13.62
N GLY A 65 16.16 9.22 13.12
CA GLY A 65 17.57 9.01 13.45
C GLY A 65 18.26 7.80 12.78
N THR A 66 17.51 6.96 12.02
CA THR A 66 18.10 5.79 11.33
C THR A 66 18.74 6.14 9.97
N GLY A 67 18.51 7.33 9.44
CA GLY A 67 18.89 7.70 8.07
C GLY A 67 17.95 7.17 6.98
N TRP A 68 16.78 6.66 7.37
CA TRP A 68 15.74 6.16 6.45
C TRP A 68 14.42 6.89 6.67
N ARG A 69 13.60 6.94 5.64
CA ARG A 69 12.23 7.47 5.67
C ARG A 69 11.26 6.54 4.97
N ALA A 70 10.05 6.42 5.50
CA ALA A 70 9.01 5.59 4.89
C ALA A 70 8.27 6.33 3.79
N ARG A 71 7.94 5.64 2.69
CA ARG A 71 7.13 6.11 1.57
C ARG A 71 6.23 4.99 1.08
N THR A 72 5.12 5.36 0.48
CA THR A 72 4.33 4.40 -0.28
C THR A 72 4.95 4.20 -1.67
N LYS A 73 4.80 3.00 -2.23
CA LYS A 73 5.13 2.68 -3.62
C LYS A 73 3.90 2.08 -4.27
N TRP A 74 3.40 2.74 -5.32
CA TRP A 74 2.23 2.25 -6.03
C TRP A 74 2.46 0.85 -6.58
N PRO A 75 1.47 -0.06 -6.53
CA PRO A 75 0.10 0.17 -6.05
C PRO A 75 -0.13 -0.12 -4.57
N ASN A 76 0.73 -0.88 -3.87
CA ASN A 76 0.37 -1.53 -2.61
C ASN A 76 1.56 -1.83 -1.69
N ASP A 77 2.70 -1.22 -1.92
CA ASP A 77 3.88 -1.42 -1.11
C ASP A 77 4.18 -0.22 -0.23
N VAL A 78 4.81 -0.46 0.92
CA VAL A 78 5.51 0.57 1.67
C VAL A 78 6.99 0.25 1.64
N VAL A 79 7.75 1.26 1.30
CA VAL A 79 9.21 1.18 1.14
C VAL A 79 9.90 2.19 2.05
N VAL A 80 11.16 1.96 2.30
CA VAL A 80 12.03 2.95 2.90
C VAL A 80 13.06 3.43 1.87
N LEU A 81 13.39 4.70 1.96
CA LEU A 81 14.39 5.38 1.16
C LEU A 81 15.42 6.04 2.09
N PRO A 82 16.70 6.08 1.72
CA PRO A 82 17.67 6.85 2.50
C PRO A 82 17.29 8.33 2.50
N THR A 83 17.50 9.02 3.63
CA THR A 83 17.23 10.47 3.77
C THR A 83 18.25 11.29 3.00
N ASP A 84 19.50 10.82 2.98
CA ASP A 84 20.61 11.43 2.24
C ASP A 84 21.12 10.46 1.17
N ALA A 85 21.78 10.99 0.16
CA ALA A 85 22.52 10.15 -0.78
C ALA A 85 23.57 9.38 0.03
N PRO A 86 23.59 8.04 -0.04
CA PRO A 86 24.53 7.26 0.74
C PRO A 86 25.96 7.68 0.39
N ALA A 87 26.72 8.11 1.40
CA ALA A 87 28.14 8.40 1.27
C ALA A 87 28.96 7.13 0.93
N ASP A 88 28.34 5.96 1.13
CA ASP A 88 28.96 4.67 0.90
C ASP A 88 28.22 3.91 -0.23
N ALA A 89 28.99 3.49 -1.24
CA ALA A 89 28.49 2.67 -2.35
C ALA A 89 28.02 1.27 -1.95
N SER A 90 28.01 0.94 -0.66
CA SER A 90 27.49 -0.32 -0.11
C SER A 90 25.97 -0.42 -0.11
N ALA A 91 25.23 0.66 -0.39
CA ALA A 91 23.82 0.59 -0.69
C ALA A 91 23.63 -0.09 -2.05
N VAL A 92 23.55 -1.41 -2.04
CA VAL A 92 23.37 -2.23 -3.24
C VAL A 92 22.08 -1.78 -3.93
N ASP A 93 22.26 -1.26 -5.14
CA ASP A 93 21.16 -0.94 -6.03
C ASP A 93 20.45 -2.24 -6.42
N ALA A 94 19.24 -2.43 -5.92
CA ALA A 94 18.45 -3.60 -6.25
C ALA A 94 17.74 -3.40 -7.61
N PRO A 95 17.92 -4.31 -8.59
CA PRO A 95 17.27 -4.19 -9.89
C PRO A 95 15.77 -3.91 -9.79
N GLY A 96 15.31 -2.82 -10.41
CA GLY A 96 13.91 -2.40 -10.37
C GLY A 96 13.46 -1.71 -9.07
N TRP A 97 14.31 -1.67 -8.03
CA TRP A 97 14.01 -1.06 -6.72
C TRP A 97 14.94 0.10 -6.37
N GLY A 98 16.08 0.22 -7.04
CA GLY A 98 17.07 1.24 -6.72
C GLY A 98 17.55 1.14 -5.27
N LEU A 99 17.61 2.27 -4.59
CA LEU A 99 17.96 2.35 -3.16
C LEU A 99 16.78 2.06 -2.22
N SER A 100 15.57 1.87 -2.76
CA SER A 100 14.40 1.59 -1.94
C SER A 100 14.41 0.15 -1.42
N ARG A 101 13.86 -0.05 -0.21
CA ARG A 101 13.67 -1.37 0.38
C ARG A 101 12.23 -1.53 0.83
N LYS A 102 11.61 -2.66 0.45
CA LYS A 102 10.24 -2.98 0.84
C LYS A 102 10.20 -3.39 2.31
N VAL A 103 9.41 -2.70 3.10
CA VAL A 103 9.18 -3.00 4.53
C VAL A 103 7.76 -3.49 4.80
N ALA A 104 6.80 -3.20 3.90
CA ALA A 104 5.43 -3.70 4.04
C ALA A 104 4.76 -3.91 2.68
N GLY A 105 3.74 -4.77 2.68
CA GLY A 105 2.86 -5.00 1.55
C GLY A 105 1.40 -5.05 1.99
N ILE A 106 0.51 -4.57 1.11
CA ILE A 106 -0.93 -4.52 1.32
C ILE A 106 -1.64 -5.37 0.27
N LEU A 107 -2.65 -6.13 0.69
CA LEU A 107 -3.55 -6.86 -0.20
C LEU A 107 -4.99 -6.57 0.20
N CYS A 108 -5.77 -6.01 -0.72
CA CYS A 108 -7.20 -5.78 -0.51
C CYS A 108 -8.01 -6.80 -1.30
N GLU A 109 -8.96 -7.46 -0.63
CA GLU A 109 -9.86 -8.44 -1.22
C GLU A 109 -11.31 -8.02 -0.97
N LEU A 110 -12.07 -7.85 -2.06
CA LEU A 110 -13.48 -7.48 -2.00
C LEU A 110 -14.34 -8.72 -1.73
N ILE A 111 -15.23 -8.63 -0.75
CA ILE A 111 -16.30 -9.58 -0.52
C ILE A 111 -17.62 -8.88 -0.84
N PRO A 112 -18.27 -9.22 -1.97
CA PRO A 112 -19.54 -8.61 -2.38
C PRO A 112 -20.63 -8.82 -1.33
N ALA A 113 -21.54 -7.88 -1.22
CA ALA A 113 -22.66 -7.96 -0.29
C ALA A 113 -23.55 -9.20 -0.50
N SER A 114 -23.67 -9.65 -1.77
CA SER A 114 -24.46 -10.82 -2.18
C SER A 114 -23.90 -12.17 -1.72
N GLU A 115 -22.61 -12.23 -1.36
CA GLU A 115 -21.94 -13.47 -0.90
C GLU A 115 -22.07 -13.72 0.61
N ARG A 116 -22.76 -12.81 1.33
CA ARG A 116 -22.95 -12.99 2.77
C ARG A 116 -24.05 -14.00 3.08
N ILE A 117 -23.67 -15.01 3.85
CA ILE A 117 -24.62 -15.96 4.44
C ILE A 117 -25.63 -15.17 5.30
N GLU A 118 -26.92 -15.34 5.04
CA GLU A 118 -28.05 -14.74 5.76
C GLU A 118 -28.15 -15.25 7.22
N ASN A 119 -27.18 -14.91 8.06
CA ASN A 119 -27.14 -15.35 9.46
C ASN A 119 -26.94 -14.19 10.46
N SER A 120 -27.61 -13.06 10.28
CA SER A 120 -27.71 -12.07 11.34
C SER A 120 -29.10 -11.45 11.42
N GLY A 121 -30.00 -12.21 12.05
CA GLY A 121 -31.22 -11.64 12.60
C GLY A 121 -30.91 -10.77 13.81
N ALA A 122 -30.68 -9.48 13.61
CA ALA A 122 -30.68 -8.48 14.66
C ALA A 122 -31.10 -7.13 14.07
N ALA A 123 -32.41 -6.88 14.12
CA ALA A 123 -32.93 -5.53 13.97
C ALA A 123 -32.62 -4.74 15.25
N GLY A 124 -31.63 -3.84 15.19
CA GLY A 124 -31.33 -2.88 16.24
C GLY A 124 -32.12 -1.58 16.07
N PRO A 125 -32.22 -0.72 17.12
CA PRO A 125 -33.11 0.42 17.16
C PRO A 125 -32.72 1.56 16.21
N ALA A 126 -33.74 2.18 15.62
CA ALA A 126 -33.63 3.26 14.66
C ALA A 126 -33.16 4.57 15.32
N GLY A 127 -31.89 4.93 15.04
CA GLY A 127 -31.30 6.23 15.29
C GLY A 127 -30.24 6.51 14.21
N ARG A 128 -29.67 7.73 14.13
CA ARG A 128 -28.59 8.04 13.15
C ARG A 128 -27.44 7.02 13.18
N ARG A 129 -27.05 6.51 14.36
CA ARG A 129 -26.10 5.41 14.51
C ARG A 129 -26.62 4.12 13.90
N GLY A 130 -27.89 3.77 14.13
CA GLY A 130 -28.51 2.59 13.55
C GLY A 130 -28.61 2.63 12.02
N GLY A 131 -28.77 3.81 11.44
CA GLY A 131 -28.75 3.99 9.98
C GLY A 131 -27.40 3.68 9.36
N LEU A 132 -26.31 4.18 9.93
CA LEU A 132 -24.95 3.91 9.45
C LEU A 132 -24.55 2.45 9.66
N GLU A 133 -24.89 1.86 10.82
CA GLU A 133 -24.63 0.45 11.07
C GLU A 133 -25.37 -0.47 10.09
N ARG A 134 -26.60 -0.12 9.75
CA ARG A 134 -27.38 -0.83 8.72
C ARG A 134 -26.78 -0.67 7.34
N ALA A 135 -26.39 0.54 6.94
CA ALA A 135 -25.71 0.79 5.67
C ALA A 135 -24.40 -0.01 5.58
N ARG A 136 -23.59 -0.04 6.66
CA ARG A 136 -22.38 -0.88 6.72
C ARG A 136 -22.70 -2.37 6.69
N ALA A 137 -23.82 -2.79 7.29
CA ALA A 137 -24.27 -4.16 7.21
C ALA A 137 -24.67 -4.57 5.79
N GLU A 138 -25.16 -3.68 5.00
CA GLU A 138 -25.59 -3.88 3.60
C GLU A 138 -24.45 -3.62 2.59
N ALA A 139 -23.40 -2.90 2.97
CA ALA A 139 -22.24 -2.61 2.12
C ALA A 139 -21.36 -3.84 1.87
N SER A 140 -20.68 -3.91 0.76
CA SER A 140 -19.62 -4.89 0.53
C SER A 140 -18.54 -4.79 1.61
N ALA A 141 -17.91 -5.90 1.96
CA ALA A 141 -16.76 -5.89 2.86
C ALA A 141 -15.48 -5.91 2.05
N VAL A 142 -14.45 -5.24 2.55
CA VAL A 142 -13.08 -5.34 2.04
C VAL A 142 -12.20 -5.87 3.16
N ILE A 143 -11.49 -6.95 2.88
CA ILE A 143 -10.43 -7.45 3.76
C ILE A 143 -9.13 -6.78 3.33
N VAL A 144 -8.56 -5.98 4.24
CA VAL A 144 -7.28 -5.31 4.04
C VAL A 144 -6.22 -6.11 4.78
N GLY A 145 -5.48 -6.94 4.04
CA GLY A 145 -4.32 -7.67 4.54
C GLY A 145 -3.10 -6.76 4.54
N ILE A 146 -2.39 -6.68 5.66
CA ILE A 146 -1.19 -5.87 5.83
C ILE A 146 -0.11 -6.74 6.44
N GLY A 147 1.03 -6.86 5.75
CA GLY A 147 2.25 -7.49 6.25
C GLY A 147 3.33 -6.44 6.44
N VAL A 148 3.95 -6.38 7.63
CA VAL A 148 5.06 -5.47 7.94
C VAL A 148 6.25 -6.25 8.45
N ASN A 149 7.41 -6.02 7.87
CA ASN A 149 8.67 -6.60 8.31
C ASN A 149 9.20 -5.78 9.50
N LEU A 150 9.19 -6.36 10.70
CA LEU A 150 9.58 -5.65 11.92
C LEU A 150 10.99 -6.02 12.37
N ALA A 151 11.21 -7.29 12.68
CA ALA A 151 12.43 -7.74 13.35
C ALA A 151 13.10 -8.96 12.68
N GLN A 152 12.70 -9.30 11.44
CA GLN A 152 13.34 -10.38 10.69
C GLN A 152 14.81 -10.07 10.42
N GLY A 153 15.67 -11.07 10.56
CA GLY A 153 17.05 -10.99 10.11
C GLY A 153 17.14 -10.95 8.57
N ALA A 154 18.25 -10.44 8.04
CA ALA A 154 18.44 -10.34 6.59
C ALA A 154 18.34 -11.71 5.86
N ALA A 155 18.73 -12.81 6.51
CA ALA A 155 18.61 -14.15 5.96
C ALA A 155 17.19 -14.72 5.94
N GLU A 156 16.27 -14.13 6.69
CA GLU A 156 14.86 -14.52 6.75
C GLU A 156 14.00 -13.76 5.72
N LEU A 157 14.53 -12.70 5.13
CA LEU A 157 13.85 -11.93 4.11
C LEU A 157 14.00 -12.62 2.74
N PRO A 158 12.88 -12.86 2.03
CA PRO A 158 12.88 -13.72 0.84
C PRO A 158 13.55 -13.10 -0.38
N VAL A 159 13.78 -11.80 -0.38
CA VAL A 159 14.28 -11.05 -1.55
C VAL A 159 15.25 -9.93 -1.12
N PRO A 160 16.26 -9.61 -1.94
CA PRO A 160 17.30 -8.65 -1.57
C PRO A 160 16.81 -7.19 -1.44
N TRP A 161 15.64 -6.88 -2.00
CA TRP A 161 15.01 -5.56 -1.87
C TRP A 161 14.02 -5.46 -0.70
N ALA A 162 13.90 -6.49 0.13
CA ALA A 162 13.16 -6.41 1.38
C ALA A 162 14.07 -5.92 2.52
N ALA A 163 13.49 -5.22 3.48
CA ALA A 163 14.11 -4.88 4.75
C ALA A 163 13.12 -5.04 5.90
N SER A 164 13.64 -5.23 7.10
CA SER A 164 12.89 -5.13 8.35
C SER A 164 13.30 -3.86 9.09
N LEU A 165 12.44 -3.34 9.97
CA LEU A 165 12.75 -2.16 10.77
C LEU A 165 14.00 -2.35 11.60
N ALA A 166 14.16 -3.52 12.24
CA ALA A 166 15.36 -3.84 13.02
C ALA A 166 16.62 -3.86 12.15
N GLY A 167 16.53 -4.38 10.92
CA GLY A 167 17.62 -4.36 9.94
C GLY A 167 18.03 -2.95 9.47
N LEU A 168 17.15 -1.97 9.66
CA LEU A 168 17.36 -0.55 9.37
C LEU A 168 17.85 0.24 10.59
N GLY A 169 18.11 -0.44 11.72
CA GLY A 169 18.61 0.19 12.94
C GLY A 169 17.51 0.75 13.86
N VAL A 170 16.24 0.41 13.62
CA VAL A 170 15.15 0.77 14.54
C VAL A 170 15.29 -0.01 15.84
N ASP A 171 15.15 0.68 16.97
CA ASP A 171 15.20 0.07 18.30
C ASP A 171 14.17 -1.06 18.46
N SER A 172 14.57 -2.13 19.14
CA SER A 172 13.73 -3.31 19.34
C SER A 172 12.41 -2.99 20.07
N GLU A 173 12.40 -2.01 20.97
CA GLU A 173 11.19 -1.58 21.66
C GLU A 173 10.17 -0.95 20.70
N LEU A 174 10.63 -0.28 19.64
CA LEU A 174 9.79 0.34 18.62
C LEU A 174 9.30 -0.67 17.57
N THR A 175 9.83 -1.89 17.55
CA THR A 175 9.40 -2.99 16.67
C THR A 175 8.39 -3.94 17.32
N VAL A 176 7.96 -3.65 18.56
CA VAL A 176 6.95 -4.46 19.26
C VAL A 176 5.65 -4.47 18.48
N VAL A 177 5.20 -5.65 18.05
CA VAL A 177 4.02 -5.87 17.22
C VAL A 177 2.79 -5.13 17.74
N ARG A 178 2.56 -5.14 19.06
CA ARG A 178 1.40 -4.51 19.69
C ARG A 178 1.37 -3.00 19.46
N GLY A 179 2.49 -2.31 19.71
CA GLY A 179 2.58 -0.86 19.53
C GLY A 179 2.41 -0.45 18.06
N VAL A 180 2.99 -1.23 17.14
CA VAL A 180 2.81 -1.00 15.69
C VAL A 180 1.35 -1.21 15.28
N LEU A 181 0.70 -2.25 15.80
CA LEU A 181 -0.71 -2.56 15.50
C LEU A 181 -1.65 -1.48 16.04
N GLU A 182 -1.44 -0.99 17.25
CA GLU A 182 -2.26 0.07 17.87
C GLU A 182 -2.17 1.36 17.06
N ASP A 183 -0.97 1.80 16.67
CA ASP A 183 -0.79 2.99 15.83
C ASP A 183 -1.36 2.82 14.43
N LEU A 184 -1.12 1.66 13.79
CA LEU A 184 -1.68 1.33 12.48
C LEU A 184 -3.22 1.36 12.50
N GLY A 185 -3.81 0.76 13.54
CA GLY A 185 -5.27 0.75 13.71
C GLY A 185 -5.86 2.16 13.81
N ARG A 186 -5.21 3.03 14.57
CA ARG A 186 -5.61 4.44 14.72
C ARG A 186 -5.48 5.20 13.40
N HIS A 187 -4.33 5.13 12.74
CA HIS A 187 -4.11 5.83 11.46
C HIS A 187 -5.06 5.33 10.36
N LEU A 188 -5.27 4.02 10.27
CA LEU A 188 -6.21 3.46 9.28
C LEU A 188 -7.64 3.92 9.55
N ALA A 189 -8.09 3.91 10.81
CA ALA A 189 -9.42 4.36 11.18
C ALA A 189 -9.64 5.85 10.85
N GLU A 190 -8.67 6.71 11.17
CA GLU A 190 -8.71 8.15 10.87
C GLU A 190 -8.77 8.40 9.36
N LEU A 191 -7.92 7.73 8.57
CA LEU A 191 -7.87 7.89 7.12
C LEU A 191 -9.14 7.39 6.44
N VAL A 192 -9.66 6.24 6.87
CA VAL A 192 -10.91 5.68 6.32
C VAL A 192 -12.10 6.58 6.65
N ALA A 193 -12.21 7.07 7.89
CA ALA A 193 -13.27 8.00 8.27
C ALA A 193 -13.20 9.29 7.44
N SER A 194 -12.01 9.90 7.34
CA SER A 194 -11.80 11.11 6.54
C SER A 194 -12.13 10.93 5.05
N TRP A 195 -11.87 9.75 4.50
CA TRP A 195 -12.21 9.40 3.13
C TRP A 195 -13.71 9.15 2.94
N GLU A 196 -14.37 8.46 3.88
CA GLU A 196 -15.83 8.26 3.85
C GLU A 196 -16.60 9.59 3.97
N ASP A 197 -16.12 10.53 4.79
CA ASP A 197 -16.72 11.87 4.94
C ASP A 197 -16.68 12.69 3.64
N ARG A 198 -15.91 12.25 2.65
CA ARG A 198 -15.78 12.84 1.31
C ARG A 198 -16.37 11.95 0.20
N ASP A 199 -17.33 11.09 0.53
CA ASP A 199 -17.92 10.12 -0.40
C ASP A 199 -16.89 9.25 -1.13
N GLY A 200 -15.77 8.96 -0.47
CA GLY A 200 -14.69 8.16 -1.03
C GLY A 200 -13.80 8.89 -2.04
N ASP A 201 -13.85 10.22 -2.09
CA ASP A 201 -13.00 11.05 -2.93
C ASP A 201 -11.89 11.70 -2.12
N PRO A 202 -10.61 11.27 -2.25
CA PRO A 202 -9.51 11.91 -1.52
C PRO A 202 -9.26 13.37 -1.91
N ASP A 203 -9.67 13.77 -3.13
CA ASP A 203 -9.53 15.14 -3.62
C ASP A 203 -10.76 16.00 -3.28
N GLY A 204 -11.80 15.40 -2.70
CA GLY A 204 -12.97 16.12 -2.20
C GLY A 204 -12.66 17.02 -0.98
N GLY A 205 -13.52 18.01 -0.75
CA GLY A 205 -13.35 18.95 0.33
C GLY A 205 -12.18 19.90 0.11
N ASP A 206 -11.19 19.86 1.00
CA ASP A 206 -9.95 20.67 0.91
C ASP A 206 -8.81 20.01 0.10
N GLY A 207 -9.04 18.80 -0.40
CA GLY A 207 -8.05 18.02 -1.16
C GLY A 207 -6.85 17.55 -0.34
N GLU A 208 -6.88 17.74 1.00
CA GLU A 208 -5.74 17.42 1.85
C GLU A 208 -5.38 15.93 1.81
N LEU A 209 -6.37 15.05 1.82
CA LEU A 209 -6.11 13.61 1.81
C LEU A 209 -5.43 13.17 0.50
N GLY A 210 -5.91 13.67 -0.65
CA GLY A 210 -5.29 13.41 -1.96
C GLY A 210 -3.86 13.93 -2.02
N ARG A 211 -3.61 15.13 -1.48
CA ARG A 211 -2.26 15.69 -1.38
C ARG A 211 -1.35 14.81 -0.52
N CYS A 212 -1.80 14.35 0.66
CA CYS A 212 -1.04 13.44 1.51
C CYS A 212 -0.69 12.12 0.81
N LEU A 213 -1.64 11.53 0.06
CA LEU A 213 -1.39 10.30 -0.71
C LEU A 213 -0.30 10.50 -1.77
N ARG A 214 -0.34 11.63 -2.49
CA ARG A 214 0.67 11.97 -3.52
C ARG A 214 2.04 12.25 -2.92
N GLU A 215 2.12 13.04 -1.86
CA GLU A 215 3.37 13.36 -1.14
C GLU A 215 4.04 12.12 -0.54
N ALA A 216 3.26 11.16 -0.07
CA ALA A 216 3.79 9.89 0.44
C ALA A 216 4.28 8.95 -0.68
N CYS A 217 3.82 9.13 -1.92
CA CYS A 217 4.05 8.19 -3.02
C CYS A 217 5.43 8.38 -3.67
N SER A 218 6.35 7.46 -3.40
CA SER A 218 7.70 7.48 -3.97
C SER A 218 7.74 7.17 -5.47
N THR A 219 6.66 6.62 -6.03
CA THR A 219 6.58 6.33 -7.47
C THR A 219 6.46 7.61 -8.30
N LEU A 220 5.81 8.64 -7.76
CA LEU A 220 5.61 9.90 -8.48
C LEU A 220 6.93 10.62 -8.75
N GLY A 221 7.01 11.22 -9.93
CA GLY A 221 8.20 11.90 -10.41
C GLY A 221 9.29 10.96 -10.95
N GLN A 222 9.07 9.64 -10.98
CA GLN A 222 10.02 8.68 -11.53
C GLN A 222 9.64 8.25 -12.96
N ASP A 223 10.67 7.92 -13.74
CA ASP A 223 10.48 7.15 -14.96
C ASP A 223 10.33 5.68 -14.56
N VAL A 224 9.24 5.05 -14.99
CA VAL A 224 8.85 3.71 -14.55
C VAL A 224 8.56 2.77 -15.71
N VAL A 225 8.76 1.49 -15.47
CA VAL A 225 8.23 0.40 -16.27
C VAL A 225 7.15 -0.29 -15.46
N VAL A 226 5.93 -0.35 -16.00
CA VAL A 226 4.82 -1.04 -15.35
C VAL A 226 4.51 -2.31 -16.14
N THR A 227 4.59 -3.44 -15.45
CA THR A 227 4.13 -4.73 -15.99
C THR A 227 2.63 -4.82 -15.76
N THR A 228 1.86 -4.81 -16.83
CA THR A 228 0.40 -4.96 -16.80
C THR A 228 -0.01 -6.29 -17.43
N PRO A 229 -1.26 -6.75 -17.24
CA PRO A 229 -1.77 -7.93 -17.97
C PRO A 229 -1.71 -7.80 -19.49
N ALA A 230 -1.72 -6.56 -20.01
CA ALA A 230 -1.66 -6.27 -21.43
C ALA A 230 -0.22 -6.10 -21.97
N GLY A 231 0.79 -6.13 -21.09
CA GLY A 231 2.19 -5.95 -21.45
C GLY A 231 2.91 -4.86 -20.66
N LEU A 232 4.09 -4.48 -21.12
CA LEU A 232 4.92 -3.47 -20.48
C LEU A 232 4.53 -2.06 -20.95
N VAL A 233 4.30 -1.17 -20.00
CA VAL A 233 4.09 0.25 -20.26
C VAL A 233 5.21 1.04 -19.59
N ARG A 234 5.80 1.97 -20.31
CA ARG A 234 6.86 2.86 -19.82
C ARG A 234 6.39 4.29 -19.86
N GLY A 235 6.79 5.10 -18.90
CA GLY A 235 6.46 6.51 -18.87
C GLY A 235 6.87 7.15 -17.56
N ARG A 236 6.66 8.47 -17.47
CA ARG A 236 6.91 9.22 -16.25
C ARG A 236 5.66 9.22 -15.37
N ALA A 237 5.77 8.72 -14.16
CA ALA A 237 4.68 8.72 -13.20
C ALA A 237 4.42 10.15 -12.69
N ILE A 238 3.21 10.68 -12.93
CA ILE A 238 2.87 12.08 -12.61
C ILE A 238 1.76 12.23 -11.58
N ASP A 239 0.89 11.22 -11.43
CA ASP A 239 -0.24 11.29 -10.50
C ASP A 239 -0.76 9.89 -10.13
N VAL A 240 -1.62 9.82 -9.10
CA VAL A 240 -2.41 8.64 -8.73
C VAL A 240 -3.90 9.01 -8.60
N ARG A 241 -4.85 8.20 -9.27
CA ARG A 241 -6.30 8.48 -9.38
C ARG A 241 -7.24 7.25 -9.38
N PRO A 242 -7.26 6.28 -8.53
CA PRO A 242 -6.23 5.56 -7.77
C PRO A 242 -5.25 4.81 -8.66
N GLY A 243 -5.54 4.70 -9.96
CA GLY A 243 -4.59 4.21 -10.96
C GLY A 243 -3.36 5.12 -11.04
N LEU A 244 -2.24 4.56 -11.51
CA LEU A 244 -1.03 5.34 -11.77
C LEU A 244 -1.18 6.09 -13.09
N VAL A 245 -1.00 7.39 -13.06
CA VAL A 245 -1.02 8.25 -14.27
C VAL A 245 0.40 8.40 -14.78
N LEU A 246 0.60 8.00 -16.02
CA LEU A 246 1.87 8.18 -16.74
C LEU A 246 1.74 9.27 -17.80
N ARG A 247 2.80 10.05 -17.97
CA ARG A 247 3.01 10.95 -19.11
C ARG A 247 4.03 10.31 -20.04
N ASP A 248 3.94 10.67 -21.33
CA ASP A 248 4.83 10.15 -22.38
C ASP A 248 4.91 8.62 -22.38
N ALA A 249 3.74 7.98 -22.19
CA ALA A 249 3.64 6.54 -22.11
C ALA A 249 3.96 5.89 -23.47
N VAL A 250 4.79 4.85 -23.43
CA VAL A 250 5.16 4.02 -24.59
C VAL A 250 4.92 2.55 -24.23
N GLY A 251 4.30 1.82 -25.14
CA GLY A 251 3.84 0.44 -24.91
C GLY A 251 2.43 0.45 -24.30
N GLY A 252 1.77 -0.67 -24.28
CA GLY A 252 0.39 -0.82 -23.85
C GLY A 252 -0.50 -1.33 -24.98
N PRO A 253 -1.82 -1.41 -24.80
CA PRO A 253 -2.72 -1.84 -25.86
C PRO A 253 -2.56 -0.94 -27.09
N ALA A 254 -2.44 -1.59 -28.26
CA ALA A 254 -2.15 -0.93 -29.53
C ALA A 254 -3.11 0.21 -29.81
N GLY A 255 -2.60 1.42 -29.93
CA GLY A 255 -3.34 2.58 -30.40
C GLY A 255 -3.20 3.89 -29.61
N GLU A 256 -2.50 3.90 -28.48
CA GLU A 256 -2.39 5.09 -27.62
C GLU A 256 -0.95 5.63 -27.51
N ASP A 257 -0.09 5.35 -28.46
CA ASP A 257 1.24 5.96 -28.50
C ASP A 257 1.08 7.48 -28.70
N GLY A 258 1.50 8.25 -27.68
CA GLY A 258 1.44 9.71 -27.70
C GLY A 258 0.24 10.32 -26.96
N ALA A 259 -0.55 9.55 -26.19
CA ALA A 259 -1.51 10.12 -25.26
C ALA A 259 -0.79 10.96 -24.20
N GLU A 260 -1.28 12.20 -23.96
CA GLU A 260 -0.67 13.14 -23.02
C GLU A 260 -0.66 12.59 -21.59
N GLU A 261 -1.68 11.80 -21.23
CA GLU A 261 -1.78 11.06 -19.96
C GLU A 261 -2.36 9.66 -20.21
N PHE A 262 -1.74 8.65 -19.61
CA PHE A 262 -2.18 7.26 -19.64
C PHE A 262 -2.40 6.74 -18.21
N VAL A 263 -3.60 6.20 -17.91
CA VAL A 263 -3.95 5.71 -16.57
C VAL A 263 -3.84 4.18 -16.53
N ILE A 264 -3.00 3.70 -15.64
CA ILE A 264 -2.84 2.26 -15.35
C ILE A 264 -3.58 1.93 -14.07
N SER A 265 -4.64 1.12 -14.15
CA SER A 265 -5.43 0.71 -12.99
C SER A 265 -4.83 -0.49 -12.23
N ALA A 266 -4.02 -1.33 -12.88
CA ALA A 266 -3.38 -2.49 -12.28
C ALA A 266 -2.03 -2.79 -12.93
N GLY A 267 -1.05 -3.18 -12.12
CA GLY A 267 0.28 -3.56 -12.59
C GLY A 267 1.31 -3.56 -11.45
N ASP A 268 2.52 -3.99 -11.76
CA ASP A 268 3.68 -3.95 -10.88
C ASP A 268 4.72 -2.99 -11.42
N VAL A 269 5.18 -2.07 -10.58
CA VAL A 269 6.09 -0.99 -10.96
C VAL A 269 7.53 -1.34 -10.65
N ALA A 270 8.38 -1.27 -11.67
CA ALA A 270 9.82 -1.18 -11.54
C ALA A 270 10.31 0.23 -11.91
N SER A 271 11.31 0.74 -11.20
CA SER A 271 12.00 1.97 -11.60
C SER A 271 12.75 1.72 -12.90
N ALA A 272 12.46 2.51 -13.94
CA ALA A 272 13.26 2.52 -15.14
C ALA A 272 14.49 3.39 -14.88
N ARG A 273 15.66 2.81 -14.62
CA ARG A 273 16.87 3.51 -14.94
C ARG A 273 16.99 3.55 -16.46
N LEU A 274 17.02 4.75 -17.03
CA LEU A 274 17.42 4.92 -18.41
C LEU A 274 18.82 4.31 -18.53
N GLY A 275 18.88 3.10 -19.08
CA GLY A 275 20.14 2.54 -19.55
C GLY A 275 20.71 3.56 -20.50
N THR A 276 21.91 4.06 -20.22
CA THR A 276 22.72 4.77 -21.22
C THR A 276 22.66 3.92 -22.48
N PRO A 277 22.29 4.48 -23.64
CA PRO A 277 22.38 3.73 -24.87
C PRO A 277 23.83 3.29 -25.03
N THR A 278 24.08 1.99 -24.98
CA THR A 278 25.35 1.44 -25.42
C THR A 278 25.45 1.75 -26.91
N GLY A 279 26.17 2.84 -27.22
CA GLY A 279 26.56 3.16 -28.56
C GLY A 279 27.44 2.03 -29.10
N THR A 280 27.01 1.42 -30.17
CA THR A 280 27.87 0.73 -31.12
C THR A 280 28.52 1.69 -32.04
#